data_b9d6ce37a707d4131c356f39e19ef07a
#
_entry.id   b9d6ce37a707d4131c356f39e19ef07a
#
_cell.length_a   1.000
_cell.length_b   1.000
_cell.length_c   1.000
_cell.angle_alpha   90.00
_cell.angle_beta   90.00
_cell.angle_gamma   90.00
#
_symmetry.space_group_name_H-M   'P 1'
#
loop_
_entity.id
_entity.type
_entity.pdbx_description
1 polymer ?
#
loop_
_entity_poly.entity_id
_entity_poly.type
_entity_poly.pdbx_seq_one_letter_code
_entity_poly.pdbx_strand_id
1 'polypeptide(L)'
;MKKNYIKLAVAVAILSVLVYACTTTKSQKNMSTRQNVLKSFYPVLTSVTRFFGVNSKVVLPKTVSDPVTSVYAIPFELINGDTADLSAYKGKKIVVVNTASDCGYTGQYEELQKLYAQRKDDIVIIGFPANDFKQQEKGSNEEIASFCKKNYGVDFPLAMKTTVIKSADQHPIFKWLSDQKQNGWNEQAPSWNFSKYIIDEQGKLIGYFDPGVSPLGNDFINVLNTPKP
;
A
#
# COMPACT_ATOMS: atom_id res chain seq x y z
N MET A 1 39.55 2.47 -14.46
CA MET A 1 39.64 3.26 -13.20
C MET A 1 38.35 4.01 -12.85
N LYS A 2 37.71 4.80 -13.71
CA LYS A 2 36.46 5.58 -13.39
C LYS A 2 35.31 4.76 -12.82
N LYS A 3 35.05 3.51 -13.29
CA LYS A 3 33.96 2.64 -12.77
C LYS A 3 34.15 2.24 -11.30
N ASN A 4 35.38 2.11 -10.81
CA ASN A 4 35.64 1.72 -9.40
C ASN A 4 35.46 2.91 -8.46
N TYR A 5 35.75 4.14 -8.88
CA TYR A 5 35.51 5.35 -8.09
C TYR A 5 34.02 5.61 -7.91
N ILE A 6 33.18 5.36 -8.96
CA ILE A 6 31.73 5.51 -8.86
C ILE A 6 31.16 4.48 -7.86
N LYS A 7 31.61 3.21 -7.91
CA LYS A 7 31.19 2.19 -6.94
C LYS A 7 31.59 2.53 -5.52
N LEU A 8 32.81 3.06 -5.34
CA LEU A 8 33.30 3.47 -4.03
C LEU A 8 32.52 4.69 -3.51
N ALA A 9 32.28 5.69 -4.34
CA ALA A 9 31.49 6.87 -3.96
C ALA A 9 30.05 6.50 -3.57
N VAL A 10 29.41 5.58 -4.33
CA VAL A 10 28.08 5.05 -3.99
C VAL A 10 28.10 4.27 -2.67
N ALA A 11 29.11 3.43 -2.44
CA ALA A 11 29.26 2.69 -1.19
C ALA A 11 29.48 3.62 0.01
N VAL A 12 30.30 4.67 -0.13
CA VAL A 12 30.53 5.68 0.91
C VAL A 12 29.26 6.50 1.18
N ALA A 13 28.51 6.90 0.13
CA ALA A 13 27.25 7.59 0.29
C ALA A 13 26.21 6.71 1.01
N ILE A 14 26.13 5.42 0.69
CA ILE A 14 25.26 4.46 1.39
C ILE A 14 25.69 4.33 2.85
N LEU A 15 26.99 4.22 3.12
CA LEU A 15 27.52 4.08 4.48
C LEU A 15 27.27 5.35 5.33
N SER A 16 27.42 6.54 4.75
CA SER A 16 27.16 7.81 5.45
C SER A 16 25.67 8.00 5.75
N VAL A 17 24.79 7.57 4.84
CA VAL A 17 23.33 7.55 5.08
C VAL A 17 22.98 6.52 6.16
N LEU A 18 23.64 5.35 6.17
CA LEU A 18 23.50 4.33 7.22
C LEU A 18 23.87 4.89 8.60
N VAL A 19 25.01 5.55 8.72
CA VAL A 19 25.49 6.15 9.98
C VAL A 19 24.55 7.28 10.40
N TYR A 20 24.15 8.16 9.51
CA TYR A 20 23.20 9.24 9.80
C TYR A 20 21.83 8.70 10.27
N ALA A 21 21.30 7.68 9.61
CA ALA A 21 20.05 7.04 10.00
C ALA A 21 20.17 6.39 11.39
N CYS A 22 21.28 5.72 11.71
CA CYS A 22 21.50 5.12 13.03
C CYS A 22 21.64 6.16 14.15
N THR A 23 22.17 7.35 13.85
CA THR A 23 22.36 8.40 14.87
C THR A 23 21.14 9.27 15.12
N THR A 24 20.24 9.38 14.14
CA THR A 24 19.05 10.26 14.22
C THR A 24 17.76 9.55 14.59
N THR A 25 17.73 8.20 14.49
CA THR A 25 16.51 7.44 14.74
C THR A 25 16.27 7.28 16.24
N LYS A 26 15.28 7.97 16.79
CA LYS A 26 14.72 7.60 18.09
C LYS A 26 14.08 6.21 17.93
N SER A 27 14.73 5.18 18.48
CA SER A 27 14.18 3.83 18.53
C SER A 27 12.79 3.86 19.15
N GLN A 28 11.77 3.51 18.39
CA GLN A 28 10.42 3.39 18.93
C GLN A 28 10.35 2.08 19.73
N LYS A 29 9.96 2.16 21.01
CA LYS A 29 9.92 1.04 21.96
C LYS A 29 9.14 -0.19 21.47
N ASN A 30 8.27 -0.03 20.46
CA ASN A 30 7.34 -1.05 19.97
C ASN A 30 7.73 -1.62 18.59
N MET A 31 8.92 -1.31 18.09
CA MET A 31 9.45 -1.81 16.83
C MET A 31 10.71 -2.64 17.05
N SER A 32 10.83 -3.74 16.31
CA SER A 32 12.08 -4.50 16.26
C SER A 32 13.21 -3.63 15.68
N THR A 33 14.48 -3.99 15.95
CA THR A 33 15.64 -3.32 15.33
C THR A 33 15.52 -3.29 13.80
N ARG A 34 15.08 -4.40 13.20
CA ARG A 34 14.87 -4.49 11.75
C ARG A 34 13.82 -3.50 11.26
N GLN A 35 12.68 -3.40 11.93
CA GLN A 35 11.60 -2.46 11.56
C GLN A 35 12.04 -1.00 11.70
N ASN A 36 12.81 -0.66 12.74
CA ASN A 36 13.39 0.68 12.90
C ASN A 36 14.36 1.01 11.74
N VAL A 37 15.23 0.07 11.37
CA VAL A 37 16.13 0.22 10.22
C VAL A 37 15.32 0.42 8.93
N LEU A 38 14.35 -0.43 8.65
CA LEU A 38 13.51 -0.32 7.44
C LEU A 38 12.78 1.02 7.37
N LYS A 39 12.22 1.50 8.49
CA LYS A 39 11.57 2.80 8.57
C LYS A 39 12.54 3.93 8.23
N SER A 40 13.74 3.91 8.79
CA SER A 40 14.78 4.93 8.55
C SER A 40 15.27 4.92 7.10
N PHE A 41 15.32 3.75 6.46
CA PHE A 41 15.77 3.59 5.08
C PHE A 41 14.68 3.83 4.03
N TYR A 42 13.42 3.90 4.43
CA TYR A 42 12.31 4.05 3.50
C TYR A 42 12.46 5.23 2.51
N PRO A 43 12.84 6.47 2.93
CA PRO A 43 13.03 7.57 2.00
C PRO A 43 14.13 7.32 0.94
N VAL A 44 15.21 6.65 1.35
CA VAL A 44 16.31 6.29 0.44
C VAL A 44 15.85 5.19 -0.52
N LEU A 45 15.22 4.14 0.00
CA LEU A 45 14.69 3.04 -0.80
C LEU A 45 13.73 3.56 -1.89
N THR A 46 12.78 4.41 -1.52
CA THR A 46 11.80 4.96 -2.46
C THR A 46 12.43 5.89 -3.49
N SER A 47 13.44 6.68 -3.12
CA SER A 47 14.17 7.52 -4.06
C SER A 47 14.95 6.69 -5.08
N VAL A 48 15.63 5.64 -4.63
CA VAL A 48 16.40 4.73 -5.49
C VAL A 48 15.47 3.93 -6.40
N THR A 49 14.42 3.32 -5.87
CA THR A 49 13.47 2.52 -6.66
C THR A 49 12.75 3.37 -7.70
N ARG A 50 12.40 4.62 -7.37
CA ARG A 50 11.81 5.59 -8.30
C ARG A 50 12.79 5.97 -9.41
N PHE A 51 14.04 6.25 -9.08
CA PHE A 51 15.07 6.61 -10.06
C PHE A 51 15.33 5.48 -11.07
N PHE A 52 15.31 4.21 -10.62
CA PHE A 52 15.50 3.05 -11.48
C PHE A 52 14.21 2.46 -12.04
N GLY A 53 13.05 3.04 -11.76
CA GLY A 53 11.76 2.52 -12.21
C GLY A 53 11.38 1.15 -11.63
N VAL A 54 11.96 0.76 -10.50
CA VAL A 54 11.68 -0.53 -9.85
C VAL A 54 10.39 -0.46 -9.05
N ASN A 55 9.50 -1.46 -9.24
CA ASN A 55 8.20 -1.51 -8.58
C ASN A 55 7.39 -0.20 -8.74
N SER A 56 7.44 0.42 -9.91
CA SER A 56 6.81 1.72 -10.18
C SER A 56 5.76 1.68 -11.28
N LYS A 57 5.26 0.47 -11.61
CA LYS A 57 4.23 0.28 -12.62
C LYS A 57 2.93 0.96 -12.18
N VAL A 58 2.34 1.72 -13.10
CA VAL A 58 0.99 2.26 -13.01
C VAL A 58 0.18 1.68 -14.16
N VAL A 59 -0.98 1.13 -13.87
CA VAL A 59 -1.88 0.57 -14.87
C VAL A 59 -3.23 1.27 -14.73
N LEU A 60 -3.63 1.93 -15.79
CA LEU A 60 -4.90 2.63 -15.88
C LEU A 60 -5.73 2.02 -17.03
N PRO A 61 -7.06 2.01 -16.94
CA PRO A 61 -7.92 1.56 -18.04
C PRO A 61 -7.80 2.53 -19.22
N LYS A 62 -7.81 2.00 -20.44
CA LYS A 62 -7.96 2.83 -21.66
C LYS A 62 -9.33 3.51 -21.70
N THR A 63 -10.34 2.80 -21.22
CA THR A 63 -11.71 3.27 -21.04
C THR A 63 -12.23 2.68 -19.75
N VAL A 64 -12.79 3.50 -18.89
CA VAL A 64 -13.43 3.02 -17.64
C VAL A 64 -14.73 2.34 -18.03
N SER A 65 -14.85 1.05 -17.74
CA SER A 65 -16.04 0.25 -17.98
C SER A 65 -16.79 -0.04 -16.69
N ASP A 66 -18.09 -0.31 -16.80
CA ASP A 66 -18.84 -0.80 -15.66
C ASP A 66 -18.36 -2.19 -15.26
N PRO A 67 -18.19 -2.46 -13.95
CA PRO A 67 -17.84 -3.79 -13.50
C PRO A 67 -19.00 -4.76 -13.75
N VAL A 68 -18.67 -5.99 -14.09
CA VAL A 68 -19.67 -7.07 -14.27
C VAL A 68 -20.27 -7.46 -12.91
N THR A 69 -19.48 -7.37 -11.86
CA THR A 69 -19.88 -7.66 -10.47
C THR A 69 -19.61 -6.45 -9.59
N SER A 70 -20.61 -6.06 -8.81
CA SER A 70 -20.45 -4.93 -7.87
C SER A 70 -19.47 -5.27 -6.75
N VAL A 71 -18.46 -4.43 -6.56
CA VAL A 71 -17.51 -4.55 -5.46
C VAL A 71 -18.15 -4.21 -4.10
N TYR A 72 -19.23 -3.44 -4.09
CA TYR A 72 -19.88 -2.98 -2.87
C TYR A 72 -20.53 -4.09 -2.04
N ALA A 73 -20.92 -5.20 -2.67
CA ALA A 73 -21.55 -6.33 -2.00
C ALA A 73 -20.56 -7.39 -1.46
N ILE A 74 -19.25 -7.15 -1.60
CA ILE A 74 -18.24 -8.09 -1.15
C ILE A 74 -17.94 -7.82 0.34
N PRO A 75 -18.33 -8.73 1.27
CA PRO A 75 -18.07 -8.56 2.68
C PRO A 75 -16.60 -8.82 3.00
N PHE A 76 -16.11 -8.16 4.06
CA PHE A 76 -14.83 -8.43 4.66
C PHE A 76 -14.91 -8.16 6.18
N GLU A 77 -13.96 -8.72 6.92
CA GLU A 77 -13.86 -8.48 8.36
C GLU A 77 -12.83 -7.39 8.65
N LEU A 78 -13.19 -6.45 9.49
CA LEU A 78 -12.28 -5.46 10.03
C LEU A 78 -11.37 -6.10 11.08
N ILE A 79 -10.22 -5.50 11.31
CA ILE A 79 -9.20 -6.01 12.24
C ILE A 79 -9.68 -6.14 13.69
N ASN A 80 -10.77 -5.46 14.05
CA ASN A 80 -11.45 -5.56 15.34
C ASN A 80 -12.53 -6.66 15.39
N GLY A 81 -12.75 -7.39 14.30
CA GLY A 81 -13.73 -8.48 14.18
C GLY A 81 -15.11 -8.06 13.66
N ASP A 82 -15.34 -6.78 13.42
CA ASP A 82 -16.62 -6.32 12.85
C ASP A 82 -16.70 -6.71 11.36
N THR A 83 -17.87 -7.12 10.90
CA THR A 83 -18.14 -7.32 9.46
C THR A 83 -18.40 -5.97 8.78
N ALA A 84 -17.79 -5.76 7.63
CA ALA A 84 -17.94 -4.57 6.81
C ALA A 84 -18.07 -4.92 5.33
N ASP A 85 -18.53 -3.99 4.53
CA ASP A 85 -18.45 -4.01 3.07
C ASP A 85 -18.14 -2.60 2.54
N LEU A 86 -17.89 -2.50 1.25
CA LEU A 86 -17.54 -1.21 0.65
C LEU A 86 -18.75 -0.29 0.42
N SER A 87 -19.98 -0.77 0.62
CA SER A 87 -21.21 0.02 0.41
C SER A 87 -21.31 1.21 1.36
N ALA A 88 -20.72 1.11 2.57
CA ALA A 88 -20.63 2.19 3.53
C ALA A 88 -19.83 3.42 2.99
N TYR A 89 -19.05 3.22 1.94
CA TYR A 89 -18.18 4.25 1.36
C TYR A 89 -18.62 4.70 -0.04
N LYS A 90 -19.85 4.36 -0.46
CA LYS A 90 -20.42 4.86 -1.73
C LYS A 90 -20.33 6.37 -1.81
N GLY A 91 -19.97 6.89 -2.99
CA GLY A 91 -19.79 8.32 -3.22
C GLY A 91 -18.43 8.87 -2.82
N LYS A 92 -17.55 8.03 -2.25
CA LYS A 92 -16.12 8.34 -2.01
C LYS A 92 -15.24 7.49 -2.93
N LYS A 93 -14.06 7.99 -3.26
CA LYS A 93 -13.04 7.12 -3.85
C LYS A 93 -12.46 6.18 -2.79
N ILE A 94 -12.28 4.92 -3.16
CA ILE A 94 -11.78 3.88 -2.25
C ILE A 94 -10.37 3.48 -2.68
N VAL A 95 -9.43 3.61 -1.77
CA VAL A 95 -8.06 3.11 -1.93
C VAL A 95 -7.94 1.78 -1.20
N VAL A 96 -7.72 0.70 -1.93
CA VAL A 96 -7.43 -0.61 -1.37
C VAL A 96 -5.93 -0.83 -1.45
N VAL A 97 -5.30 -1.20 -0.33
CA VAL A 97 -3.84 -1.42 -0.26
C VAL A 97 -3.54 -2.67 0.59
N ASN A 98 -2.71 -3.58 0.08
CA ASN A 98 -2.20 -4.67 0.90
C ASN A 98 -0.94 -4.23 1.66
N THR A 99 -0.86 -4.58 2.93
CA THR A 99 0.13 -4.02 3.86
C THR A 99 0.93 -5.09 4.59
N ALA A 100 2.08 -4.70 5.14
CA ALA A 100 2.88 -5.55 6.02
C ALA A 100 3.76 -4.73 6.97
N SER A 101 3.98 -5.26 8.19
CA SER A 101 4.71 -4.58 9.27
C SER A 101 6.23 -4.70 9.18
N ASP A 102 6.78 -5.64 8.38
CA ASP A 102 8.21 -5.92 8.28
C ASP A 102 8.72 -5.87 6.83
N CYS A 103 8.23 -4.90 6.06
CA CYS A 103 8.56 -4.67 4.65
C CYS A 103 9.41 -3.40 4.48
N GLY A 104 10.24 -3.35 3.44
CA GLY A 104 10.95 -2.12 3.06
C GLY A 104 10.02 -0.94 2.74
N TYR A 105 8.79 -1.22 2.34
CA TYR A 105 7.77 -0.21 2.05
C TYR A 105 6.87 0.13 3.24
N THR A 106 7.10 -0.42 4.45
CA THR A 106 6.25 -0.17 5.64
C THR A 106 6.15 1.32 6.00
N GLY A 107 7.17 2.13 5.64
CA GLY A 107 7.12 3.58 5.78
C GLY A 107 5.96 4.26 5.01
N GLN A 108 5.36 3.60 4.01
CA GLN A 108 4.19 4.11 3.31
C GLN A 108 2.96 4.30 4.21
N TYR A 109 2.90 3.66 5.37
CA TYR A 109 1.83 3.94 6.33
C TYR A 109 1.76 5.43 6.71
N GLU A 110 2.90 6.13 6.82
CA GLU A 110 2.91 7.57 7.10
C GLU A 110 2.29 8.39 5.95
N GLU A 111 2.62 8.03 4.71
CA GLU A 111 2.09 8.71 3.52
C GLU A 111 0.59 8.44 3.36
N LEU A 112 0.15 7.19 3.55
CA LEU A 112 -1.26 6.79 3.52
C LEU A 112 -2.05 7.51 4.61
N GLN A 113 -1.53 7.55 5.85
CA GLN A 113 -2.19 8.24 6.95
C GLN A 113 -2.28 9.74 6.72
N LYS A 114 -1.23 10.36 6.18
CA LYS A 114 -1.25 11.77 5.80
C LYS A 114 -2.31 12.05 4.73
N LEU A 115 -2.36 11.23 3.69
CA LEU A 115 -3.37 11.33 2.64
C LEU A 115 -4.79 11.19 3.22
N TYR A 116 -5.01 10.18 4.06
CA TYR A 116 -6.29 9.94 4.70
C TYR A 116 -6.73 11.11 5.58
N ALA A 117 -5.84 11.62 6.43
CA ALA A 117 -6.13 12.76 7.30
C ALA A 117 -6.51 14.03 6.52
N GLN A 118 -5.92 14.24 5.35
CA GLN A 118 -6.19 15.40 4.49
C GLN A 118 -7.47 15.26 3.66
N ARG A 119 -7.91 14.03 3.38
CA ARG A 119 -8.96 13.76 2.38
C ARG A 119 -10.05 12.79 2.84
N LYS A 120 -10.19 12.54 4.13
CA LYS A 120 -11.18 11.59 4.70
C LYS A 120 -12.65 11.90 4.34
N ASP A 121 -12.93 13.12 3.87
CA ASP A 121 -14.28 13.51 3.49
C ASP A 121 -14.65 13.00 2.09
N ASP A 122 -13.67 12.84 1.20
CA ASP A 122 -13.87 12.44 -0.20
C ASP A 122 -13.20 11.10 -0.58
N ILE A 123 -12.32 10.57 0.27
CA ILE A 123 -11.73 9.24 0.08
C ILE A 123 -11.83 8.38 1.34
N VAL A 124 -11.73 7.06 1.15
CA VAL A 124 -11.42 6.12 2.22
C VAL A 124 -10.21 5.28 1.80
N ILE A 125 -9.36 4.93 2.76
CA ILE A 125 -8.28 3.97 2.58
C ILE A 125 -8.65 2.73 3.40
N ILE A 126 -8.48 1.54 2.81
CA ILE A 126 -8.66 0.26 3.51
C ILE A 126 -7.38 -0.53 3.35
N GLY A 127 -6.70 -0.77 4.46
CA GLY A 127 -5.51 -1.58 4.51
C GLY A 127 -5.84 -3.05 4.74
N PHE A 128 -5.24 -3.94 3.97
CA PHE A 128 -5.38 -5.39 4.08
C PHE A 128 -4.01 -5.98 4.46
N PRO A 129 -3.76 -6.27 5.74
CA PRO A 129 -2.54 -6.96 6.16
C PRO A 129 -2.43 -8.32 5.46
N ALA A 130 -1.24 -8.63 4.90
CA ALA A 130 -1.02 -9.84 4.12
C ALA A 130 0.36 -10.44 4.37
N ASN A 131 0.41 -11.75 4.63
CA ASN A 131 1.67 -12.45 4.90
C ASN A 131 2.23 -13.19 3.67
N ASP A 132 1.66 -12.95 2.49
CA ASP A 132 1.99 -13.67 1.25
C ASP A 132 3.40 -13.38 0.74
N PHE A 133 3.95 -12.20 1.05
CA PHE A 133 5.24 -11.75 0.52
C PHE A 133 6.34 -11.92 1.57
N LYS A 134 7.09 -13.01 1.46
CA LYS A 134 8.23 -13.38 2.34
C LYS A 134 7.90 -13.35 3.83
N GLN A 135 6.65 -13.66 4.18
CA GLN A 135 6.20 -13.71 5.59
C GLN A 135 6.53 -12.41 6.37
N GLN A 136 6.23 -11.26 5.74
CA GLN A 136 6.51 -9.94 6.32
C GLN A 136 5.36 -9.40 7.20
N GLU A 137 4.29 -10.21 7.44
CA GLU A 137 3.17 -9.86 8.34
C GLU A 137 2.83 -11.06 9.25
N LYS A 138 3.74 -11.39 10.18
CA LYS A 138 3.60 -12.57 11.05
C LYS A 138 2.68 -12.36 12.24
N GLY A 139 2.49 -11.10 12.68
CA GLY A 139 1.72 -10.74 13.86
C GLY A 139 0.26 -11.22 13.82
N SER A 140 -0.36 -11.30 15.00
CA SER A 140 -1.82 -11.44 15.11
C SER A 140 -2.51 -10.16 14.65
N ASN A 141 -3.83 -10.17 14.48
CA ASN A 141 -4.59 -8.99 14.11
C ASN A 141 -4.43 -7.87 15.15
N GLU A 142 -4.41 -8.21 16.46
CA GLU A 142 -4.23 -7.28 17.56
C GLU A 142 -2.83 -6.65 17.55
N GLU A 143 -1.80 -7.46 17.27
CA GLU A 143 -0.41 -7.00 17.16
C GLU A 143 -0.26 -6.04 15.97
N ILE A 144 -0.86 -6.37 14.82
CA ILE A 144 -0.86 -5.54 13.61
C ILE A 144 -1.57 -4.21 13.87
N ALA A 145 -2.78 -4.25 14.45
CA ALA A 145 -3.53 -3.03 14.81
C ALA A 145 -2.73 -2.12 15.74
N SER A 146 -2.14 -2.72 16.80
CA SER A 146 -1.28 -2.02 17.75
C SER A 146 -0.04 -1.42 17.08
N PHE A 147 0.61 -2.17 16.20
CA PHE A 147 1.77 -1.72 15.43
C PHE A 147 1.45 -0.51 14.56
N CYS A 148 0.39 -0.60 13.76
CA CYS A 148 -0.05 0.46 12.85
C CYS A 148 -0.42 1.73 13.62
N LYS A 149 -1.20 1.60 14.70
CA LYS A 149 -1.62 2.73 15.52
C LYS A 149 -0.45 3.40 16.24
N LYS A 150 0.38 2.62 16.94
CA LYS A 150 1.47 3.17 17.78
C LYS A 150 2.62 3.76 16.98
N ASN A 151 2.95 3.17 15.82
CA ASN A 151 4.16 3.54 15.08
C ASN A 151 3.90 4.50 13.91
N TYR A 152 2.66 4.54 13.41
CA TYR A 152 2.28 5.34 12.23
C TYR A 152 1.02 6.16 12.42
N GLY A 153 0.35 6.04 13.58
CA GLY A 153 -0.88 6.78 13.87
C GLY A 153 -2.05 6.41 12.96
N VAL A 154 -2.05 5.20 12.38
CA VAL A 154 -3.06 4.77 11.42
C VAL A 154 -4.46 4.86 12.03
N ASP A 155 -5.33 5.61 11.34
CA ASP A 155 -6.74 5.82 11.69
C ASP A 155 -7.70 5.35 10.58
N PHE A 156 -7.17 5.02 9.40
CA PHE A 156 -8.00 4.43 8.35
C PHE A 156 -8.32 2.96 8.66
N PRO A 157 -9.45 2.42 8.15
CA PRO A 157 -9.85 1.04 8.35
C PRO A 157 -8.77 0.03 7.96
N LEU A 158 -8.54 -0.95 8.82
CA LEU A 158 -7.74 -2.13 8.54
C LEU A 158 -8.66 -3.36 8.53
N ALA A 159 -8.51 -4.20 7.50
CA ALA A 159 -9.14 -5.52 7.47
C ALA A 159 -8.34 -6.53 8.30
N MET A 160 -8.94 -7.66 8.62
CA MET A 160 -8.22 -8.82 9.16
C MET A 160 -7.15 -9.29 8.19
N LYS A 161 -6.07 -9.86 8.74
CA LYS A 161 -4.99 -10.43 7.93
C LYS A 161 -5.54 -11.51 6.99
N THR A 162 -5.21 -11.39 5.70
CA THR A 162 -5.77 -12.25 4.66
C THR A 162 -4.77 -12.56 3.55
N THR A 163 -5.13 -13.48 2.65
CA THR A 163 -4.37 -13.80 1.44
C THR A 163 -4.81 -12.88 0.29
N VAL A 164 -3.84 -12.21 -0.35
CA VAL A 164 -4.09 -11.26 -1.45
C VAL A 164 -3.59 -11.73 -2.82
N ILE A 165 -2.73 -12.75 -2.86
CA ILE A 165 -2.23 -13.33 -4.12
C ILE A 165 -3.26 -14.26 -4.76
N LYS A 166 -3.15 -14.48 -6.07
CA LYS A 166 -4.00 -15.44 -6.80
C LYS A 166 -3.79 -16.86 -6.28
N SER A 167 -4.76 -17.36 -5.54
CA SER A 167 -4.80 -18.70 -4.96
C SER A 167 -6.26 -19.11 -4.68
N ALA A 168 -6.49 -20.34 -4.23
CA ALA A 168 -7.82 -20.78 -3.82
C ALA A 168 -8.36 -19.94 -2.63
N ASP A 169 -7.47 -19.49 -1.75
CA ASP A 169 -7.80 -18.74 -0.53
C ASP A 169 -7.73 -17.21 -0.73
N GLN A 170 -7.59 -16.75 -1.98
CA GLN A 170 -7.53 -15.32 -2.26
C GLN A 170 -8.79 -14.61 -1.77
N HIS A 171 -8.60 -13.55 -0.99
CA HIS A 171 -9.71 -12.73 -0.47
C HIS A 171 -10.60 -12.20 -1.62
N PRO A 172 -11.94 -12.28 -1.51
CA PRO A 172 -12.87 -11.93 -2.59
C PRO A 172 -12.66 -10.52 -3.17
N ILE A 173 -12.33 -9.52 -2.37
CA ILE A 173 -11.98 -8.16 -2.84
C ILE A 173 -10.76 -8.22 -3.78
N PHE A 174 -9.69 -8.93 -3.41
CA PHE A 174 -8.50 -9.04 -4.26
C PHE A 174 -8.73 -9.90 -5.50
N LYS A 175 -9.62 -10.91 -5.41
CA LYS A 175 -10.09 -11.64 -6.59
C LYS A 175 -10.80 -10.70 -7.55
N TRP A 176 -11.73 -9.89 -7.05
CA TRP A 176 -12.40 -8.87 -7.87
C TRP A 176 -11.40 -7.88 -8.48
N LEU A 177 -10.47 -7.34 -7.68
CA LEU A 177 -9.47 -6.37 -8.12
C LEU A 177 -8.53 -6.90 -9.21
N SER A 178 -8.33 -8.21 -9.31
CA SER A 178 -7.37 -8.86 -10.21
C SER A 178 -8.00 -9.83 -11.22
N ASP A 179 -9.30 -9.69 -11.48
CA ASP A 179 -10.04 -10.47 -12.46
C ASP A 179 -10.87 -9.54 -13.36
N GLN A 180 -10.38 -9.34 -14.60
CA GLN A 180 -11.07 -8.46 -15.57
C GLN A 180 -12.50 -8.88 -15.87
N LYS A 181 -12.86 -10.17 -15.67
CA LYS A 181 -14.23 -10.65 -15.85
C LYS A 181 -15.18 -10.12 -14.77
N GLN A 182 -14.65 -9.65 -13.64
CA GLN A 182 -15.42 -9.06 -12.56
C GLN A 182 -15.34 -7.53 -12.56
N ASN A 183 -14.11 -6.97 -12.65
CA ASN A 183 -13.87 -5.53 -12.55
C ASN A 183 -13.91 -4.77 -13.89
N GLY A 184 -13.98 -5.48 -15.01
CA GLY A 184 -14.13 -4.92 -16.36
C GLY A 184 -12.82 -4.76 -17.14
N TRP A 185 -11.62 -4.74 -16.52
CA TRP A 185 -10.38 -4.50 -17.27
C TRP A 185 -9.08 -5.01 -16.65
N ASN A 186 -8.97 -5.07 -15.33
CA ASN A 186 -7.70 -5.31 -14.67
C ASN A 186 -7.47 -6.79 -14.29
N GLU A 187 -6.29 -7.31 -14.64
CA GLU A 187 -5.81 -8.62 -14.21
C GLU A 187 -4.61 -8.56 -13.26
N GLN A 188 -4.18 -7.35 -12.91
CA GLN A 188 -2.98 -7.15 -12.11
C GLN A 188 -3.29 -7.44 -10.64
N ALA A 189 -2.79 -8.59 -10.14
CA ALA A 189 -2.77 -8.88 -8.72
C ALA A 189 -1.65 -8.07 -8.01
N PRO A 190 -1.66 -7.97 -6.68
CA PRO A 190 -0.56 -7.36 -5.93
C PRO A 190 0.78 -7.98 -6.32
N SER A 191 1.74 -7.14 -6.73
CA SER A 191 3.09 -7.58 -7.10
C SER A 191 3.99 -7.76 -5.87
N TRP A 192 3.67 -7.05 -4.78
CA TRP A 192 4.36 -7.05 -3.49
C TRP A 192 3.48 -6.38 -2.43
N ASN A 193 3.97 -6.30 -1.17
CA ASN A 193 3.31 -5.48 -0.15
C ASN A 193 3.26 -4.01 -0.57
N PHE A 194 2.19 -3.33 -0.23
CA PHE A 194 1.87 -1.95 -0.61
C PHE A 194 1.56 -1.74 -2.09
N SER A 195 1.07 -2.77 -2.81
CA SER A 195 0.33 -2.56 -4.07
C SER A 195 -1.01 -1.88 -3.76
N LYS A 196 -1.41 -0.93 -4.60
CA LYS A 196 -2.58 -0.08 -4.36
C LYS A 196 -3.53 -0.12 -5.53
N TYR A 197 -4.82 0.00 -5.23
CA TYR A 197 -5.89 0.10 -6.22
C TYR A 197 -6.78 1.29 -5.87
N ILE A 198 -7.30 1.97 -6.88
CA ILE A 198 -8.28 3.04 -6.70
C ILE A 198 -9.59 2.64 -7.37
N ILE A 199 -10.67 2.70 -6.61
CA ILE A 199 -12.04 2.50 -7.04
C ILE A 199 -12.73 3.87 -6.97
N ASP A 200 -13.48 4.24 -8.00
CA ASP A 200 -14.19 5.51 -8.05
C ASP A 200 -15.48 5.51 -7.21
N GLU A 201 -16.17 6.63 -7.20
CA GLU A 201 -17.38 6.88 -6.42
C GLU A 201 -18.57 6.02 -6.87
N GLN A 202 -18.51 5.41 -8.07
CA GLN A 202 -19.50 4.51 -8.63
C GLN A 202 -19.15 3.02 -8.46
N GLY A 203 -17.97 2.72 -7.86
CA GLY A 203 -17.48 1.36 -7.65
C GLY A 203 -16.74 0.77 -8.84
N LYS A 204 -16.26 1.61 -9.76
CA LYS A 204 -15.43 1.19 -10.90
C LYS A 204 -13.96 1.23 -10.54
N LEU A 205 -13.22 0.21 -10.88
CA LEU A 205 -11.76 0.21 -10.74
C LEU A 205 -11.14 1.17 -11.76
N ILE A 206 -10.38 2.16 -11.29
CA ILE A 206 -9.79 3.19 -12.15
C ILE A 206 -8.25 3.23 -12.12
N GLY A 207 -7.60 2.42 -11.30
CA GLY A 207 -6.14 2.34 -11.30
C GLY A 207 -5.56 1.24 -10.42
N TYR A 208 -4.41 0.71 -10.87
CA TYR A 208 -3.51 -0.14 -10.12
C TYR A 208 -2.13 0.53 -10.05
N PHE A 209 -1.48 0.43 -8.90
CA PHE A 209 -0.19 1.04 -8.62
C PHE A 209 0.72 0.08 -7.87
N ASP A 210 1.90 -0.12 -8.39
CA ASP A 210 2.96 -0.89 -7.73
C ASP A 210 3.40 -0.29 -6.39
N PRO A 211 4.06 -1.07 -5.53
CA PRO A 211 4.55 -0.64 -4.21
C PRO A 211 5.39 0.63 -4.21
N GLY A 212 6.26 0.81 -5.21
CA GLY A 212 7.14 1.97 -5.31
C GLY A 212 6.45 3.28 -5.69
N VAL A 213 5.19 3.24 -6.11
CA VAL A 213 4.42 4.45 -6.38
C VAL A 213 3.93 5.04 -5.06
N SER A 214 4.41 6.24 -4.72
CA SER A 214 4.00 6.94 -3.49
C SER A 214 2.52 7.33 -3.55
N PRO A 215 1.73 7.11 -2.48
CA PRO A 215 0.35 7.59 -2.42
C PRO A 215 0.24 9.12 -2.37
N LEU A 216 1.34 9.83 -2.12
CA LEU A 216 1.44 11.29 -2.23
C LEU A 216 2.09 11.75 -3.54
N GLY A 217 2.47 10.83 -4.42
CA GLY A 217 3.08 11.13 -5.72
C GLY A 217 2.07 11.59 -6.76
N ASN A 218 2.52 12.36 -7.74
CA ASN A 218 1.65 12.92 -8.79
C ASN A 218 0.87 11.84 -9.54
N ASP A 219 1.48 10.70 -9.86
CA ASP A 219 0.82 9.62 -10.58
C ASP A 219 -0.41 9.08 -9.84
N PHE A 220 -0.32 8.98 -8.51
CA PHE A 220 -1.41 8.52 -7.66
C PHE A 220 -2.45 9.62 -7.42
N ILE A 221 -1.99 10.83 -7.08
CA ILE A 221 -2.85 11.98 -6.78
C ILE A 221 -3.65 12.42 -8.01
N ASN A 222 -3.07 12.37 -9.22
CA ASN A 222 -3.79 12.72 -10.45
C ASN A 222 -4.99 11.79 -10.67
N VAL A 223 -4.86 10.49 -10.40
CA VAL A 223 -5.98 9.53 -10.51
C VAL A 223 -7.02 9.76 -9.41
N LEU A 224 -6.58 10.08 -8.18
CA LEU A 224 -7.51 10.48 -7.11
C LEU A 224 -8.28 11.78 -7.42
N ASN A 225 -7.70 12.67 -8.23
CA ASN A 225 -8.32 13.95 -8.60
C ASN A 225 -9.12 13.88 -9.90
N THR A 226 -9.25 12.71 -10.53
CA THR A 226 -10.16 12.60 -11.68
C THR A 226 -11.57 13.04 -11.28
N PRO A 227 -12.23 13.87 -12.07
CA PRO A 227 -13.60 14.31 -11.77
C PRO A 227 -14.54 13.12 -11.55
N LYS A 228 -15.56 13.34 -10.73
CA LYS A 228 -16.69 12.40 -10.64
C LYS A 228 -17.34 12.31 -12.02
N PRO A 229 -17.59 11.08 -12.54
CA PRO A 229 -18.30 10.92 -13.81
C PRO A 229 -19.69 11.49 -13.78
#